data_d0d7b9e554afc0154aca8cc6c9f17596
#
_entry.id   d0d7b9e554afc0154aca8cc6c9f17596
#
_cell.length_a   1.000
_cell.length_b   1.000
_cell.length_c   1.000
_cell.angle_alpha   90.00
_cell.angle_beta   90.00
_cell.angle_gamma   90.00
#
_symmetry.space_group_name_H-M   'P 1'
#
loop_
_entity.id
_entity.type
_entity.pdbx_description
1 polymer ?
#
loop_
_entity_poly.entity_id
_entity_poly.type
_entity_poly.pdbx_seq_one_letter_code
_entity_poly.pdbx_strand_id
1 'polypeptide(L)'
;MLDFNKLLPDLIDLSSKASNAIMDVYNSDFSHENKDDGSPLTIADESSNNILIDGLKEITPQVQVISEETFKNDISYEDSYWLIDPLDGTKEFINRNGDFSVNISFI
;
A
#
# COMPACT_ATOMS: atom_id res chain seq x y z
N MET A 1 4.63 -22.78 -8.42
CA MET A 1 3.95 -21.76 -9.26
C MET A 1 2.75 -21.20 -8.53
N LEU A 2 2.57 -19.89 -8.60
CA LEU A 2 1.43 -19.26 -7.95
C LEU A 2 0.12 -19.56 -8.69
N ASP A 3 -0.91 -19.83 -7.92
CA ASP A 3 -2.27 -19.98 -8.45
C ASP A 3 -3.05 -18.71 -8.07
N PHE A 4 -3.18 -17.82 -9.03
CA PHE A 4 -3.82 -16.52 -8.79
C PHE A 4 -5.30 -16.64 -8.48
N ASN A 5 -5.96 -17.69 -8.97
CA ASN A 5 -7.37 -17.92 -8.63
C ASN A 5 -7.54 -18.21 -7.14
N LYS A 6 -6.59 -18.91 -6.55
CA LYS A 6 -6.60 -19.19 -5.10
C LYS A 6 -6.17 -18.00 -4.29
N LEU A 7 -5.29 -17.16 -4.84
CA LEU A 7 -4.77 -15.99 -4.14
C LEU A 7 -5.74 -14.82 -4.17
N LEU A 8 -6.63 -14.77 -5.16
CA LEU A 8 -7.48 -13.60 -5.38
C LEU A 8 -8.30 -13.19 -4.16
N PRO A 9 -8.98 -14.10 -3.43
CA PRO A 9 -9.70 -13.69 -2.23
C PRO A 9 -8.79 -13.05 -1.17
N ASP A 10 -7.58 -13.58 -0.99
CA ASP A 10 -6.63 -13.03 -0.04
C ASP A 10 -6.12 -11.66 -0.48
N LEU A 11 -5.90 -11.48 -1.79
CA LEU A 11 -5.47 -10.20 -2.34
C LEU A 11 -6.55 -9.13 -2.19
N ILE A 12 -7.80 -9.51 -2.42
CA ILE A 12 -8.94 -8.60 -2.24
C ILE A 12 -9.05 -8.19 -0.77
N ASP A 13 -8.96 -9.15 0.13
CA ASP A 13 -9.02 -8.88 1.57
C ASP A 13 -7.88 -7.95 2.00
N LEU A 14 -6.68 -8.21 1.51
CA LEU A 14 -5.50 -7.41 1.81
C LEU A 14 -5.66 -5.97 1.30
N SER A 15 -6.15 -5.81 0.07
CA SER A 15 -6.42 -4.49 -0.49
C SER A 15 -7.46 -3.74 0.33
N SER A 16 -8.49 -4.45 0.81
CA SER A 16 -9.52 -3.85 1.66
C SER A 16 -8.96 -3.38 2.98
N LYS A 17 -8.08 -4.17 3.60
CA LYS A 17 -7.44 -3.78 4.86
C LYS A 17 -6.58 -2.53 4.69
N ALA A 18 -5.79 -2.49 3.61
CA ALA A 18 -4.96 -1.32 3.32
C ALA A 18 -5.83 -0.09 3.06
N SER A 19 -6.89 -0.25 2.28
CA SER A 19 -7.81 0.84 1.97
C SER A 19 -8.52 1.37 3.23
N ASN A 20 -8.92 0.47 4.12
CA ASN A 20 -9.56 0.86 5.37
C ASN A 20 -8.61 1.66 6.25
N ALA A 21 -7.33 1.28 6.30
CA ALA A 21 -6.33 2.03 7.05
C ALA A 21 -6.17 3.45 6.49
N ILE A 22 -6.17 3.59 5.17
CA ILE A 22 -6.12 4.90 4.52
C ILE A 22 -7.38 5.70 4.85
N MET A 23 -8.54 5.07 4.78
CA MET A 23 -9.81 5.75 5.05
C MET A 23 -9.94 6.20 6.49
N ASP A 24 -9.36 5.46 7.44
CA ASP A 24 -9.33 5.90 8.83
C ASP A 24 -8.60 7.24 8.98
N VAL A 25 -7.51 7.42 8.26
CA VAL A 25 -6.79 8.70 8.25
C VAL A 25 -7.58 9.74 7.47
N TYR A 26 -8.11 9.37 6.31
CA TYR A 26 -8.86 10.26 5.44
C TYR A 26 -10.07 10.87 6.14
N ASN A 27 -10.77 10.07 6.94
CA ASN A 27 -11.96 10.50 7.68
C ASN A 27 -11.63 11.21 8.98
N SER A 28 -10.36 11.22 9.40
CA SER A 28 -9.94 11.97 10.56
C SER A 28 -9.88 13.46 10.24
N ASP A 29 -9.85 14.30 11.28
CA ASP A 29 -9.63 15.72 11.08
C ASP A 29 -8.14 15.97 10.93
N PHE A 30 -7.68 16.09 9.68
CA PHE A 30 -6.29 16.40 9.41
C PHE A 30 -6.09 17.79 8.79
N SER A 31 -6.99 18.71 9.10
CA SER A 31 -6.80 20.10 8.71
C SER A 31 -5.68 20.77 9.50
N HIS A 32 -5.33 20.19 10.65
CA HIS A 32 -4.23 20.67 11.50
C HIS A 32 -3.02 19.79 11.27
N GLU A 33 -1.93 20.37 10.82
CA GLU A 33 -0.67 19.67 10.70
C GLU A 33 -0.14 19.29 12.07
N ASN A 34 0.16 18.03 12.23
CA ASN A 34 0.89 17.56 13.39
C ASN A 34 2.33 17.31 12.98
N LYS A 35 3.18 18.25 13.23
CA LYS A 35 4.57 18.22 12.80
C LYS A 35 5.40 17.15 13.47
N ASP A 36 4.99 16.73 14.65
CA ASP A 36 5.75 15.76 15.43
C ASP A 36 5.50 14.33 14.96
N ASP A 37 4.28 14.07 14.46
CA ASP A 37 3.85 12.72 14.07
C ASP A 37 3.85 12.48 12.57
N GLY A 38 4.32 13.44 11.80
CA GLY A 38 4.26 13.38 10.36
C GLY A 38 2.92 13.83 9.81
N SER A 39 2.83 13.95 8.49
CA SER A 39 1.60 14.38 7.84
C SER A 39 0.59 13.23 7.78
N PRO A 40 -0.70 13.54 7.68
CA PRO A 40 -1.72 12.49 7.45
C PRO A 40 -1.42 11.66 6.21
N LEU A 41 -0.91 12.26 5.15
CA LEU A 41 -0.51 11.54 3.95
C LEU A 41 0.56 10.49 4.27
N THR A 42 1.60 10.88 5.01
CA THR A 42 2.67 9.97 5.42
C THR A 42 2.13 8.83 6.27
N ILE A 43 1.25 9.12 7.22
CA ILE A 43 0.64 8.11 8.08
C ILE A 43 -0.18 7.12 7.24
N ALA A 44 -0.99 7.61 6.31
CA ALA A 44 -1.80 6.77 5.43
C ALA A 44 -0.92 5.88 4.55
N ASP A 45 0.11 6.46 3.92
CA ASP A 45 1.06 5.73 3.09
C ASP A 45 1.75 4.62 3.87
N GLU A 46 2.30 4.95 5.03
CA GLU A 46 3.03 3.96 5.85
C GLU A 46 2.13 2.85 6.34
N SER A 47 0.92 3.17 6.79
CA SER A 47 -0.03 2.17 7.28
C SER A 47 -0.41 1.20 6.17
N SER A 48 -0.77 1.72 5.00
CA SER A 48 -1.10 0.90 3.83
C SER A 48 0.10 0.06 3.40
N ASN A 49 1.28 0.68 3.31
CA ASN A 49 2.51 0.01 2.89
C ASN A 49 2.83 -1.18 3.78
N ASN A 50 2.78 -0.99 5.10
CA ASN A 50 3.08 -2.06 6.05
C ASN A 50 2.08 -3.20 5.96
N ILE A 51 0.79 -2.89 5.82
CA ILE A 51 -0.26 -3.90 5.67
C ILE A 51 -0.02 -4.73 4.40
N LEU A 52 0.28 -4.07 3.29
CA LEU A 52 0.49 -4.77 2.01
C LEU A 52 1.76 -5.63 2.03
N ILE A 53 2.87 -5.09 2.54
CA ILE A 53 4.13 -5.84 2.61
C ILE A 53 3.96 -7.07 3.51
N ASP A 54 3.46 -6.89 4.72
CA ASP A 54 3.31 -7.98 5.68
C ASP A 54 2.34 -9.03 5.16
N GLY A 55 1.23 -8.60 4.57
CA GLY A 55 0.23 -9.50 4.04
C GLY A 55 0.74 -10.31 2.85
N LEU A 56 1.45 -9.68 1.92
CA LEU A 56 2.01 -10.38 0.76
C LEU A 56 3.10 -11.36 1.17
N LYS A 57 3.91 -11.01 2.15
CA LYS A 57 4.92 -11.94 2.68
C LYS A 57 4.30 -13.14 3.36
N GLU A 58 3.16 -12.97 3.99
CA GLU A 58 2.42 -14.06 4.62
C GLU A 58 1.78 -14.98 3.57
N ILE A 59 1.18 -14.40 2.55
CA ILE A 59 0.48 -15.14 1.48
C ILE A 59 1.50 -15.85 0.58
N THR A 60 2.57 -15.16 0.21
CA THR A 60 3.58 -15.67 -0.73
C THR A 60 4.98 -15.42 -0.18
N PRO A 61 5.42 -16.21 0.84
CA PRO A 61 6.70 -15.94 1.51
C PRO A 61 7.92 -15.96 0.60
N GLN A 62 7.85 -16.70 -0.50
CA GLN A 62 8.97 -16.85 -1.41
C GLN A 62 9.05 -15.77 -2.48
N VAL A 63 8.06 -14.88 -2.56
CA VAL A 63 8.00 -13.86 -3.61
C VAL A 63 8.47 -12.52 -3.05
N GLN A 64 9.36 -11.87 -3.81
CA GLN A 64 9.86 -10.54 -3.45
C GLN A 64 8.72 -9.52 -3.50
N VAL A 65 8.72 -8.58 -2.56
CA VAL A 65 7.76 -7.46 -2.53
C VAL A 65 8.54 -6.16 -2.66
N ILE A 66 8.20 -5.37 -3.67
CA ILE A 66 8.79 -4.06 -3.90
C ILE A 66 7.69 -3.01 -3.78
N SER A 67 7.92 -2.02 -2.93
CA SER A 67 6.98 -0.92 -2.75
C SER A 67 7.55 0.34 -3.40
N GLU A 68 6.70 1.09 -4.10
CA GLU A 68 7.09 2.39 -4.62
C GLU A 68 7.49 3.34 -3.50
N GLU A 69 6.89 3.17 -2.32
CA GLU A 69 7.21 3.97 -1.14
C GLU A 69 8.64 3.74 -0.66
N THR A 70 9.16 2.51 -0.82
CA THR A 70 10.49 2.12 -0.36
C THR A 70 11.44 1.81 -1.51
N PHE A 71 11.07 2.18 -2.73
CA PHE A 71 11.87 1.92 -3.92
C PHE A 71 13.23 2.60 -3.83
N LYS A 72 14.28 1.84 -4.20
CA LYS A 72 15.65 2.35 -4.27
C LYS A 72 16.29 1.88 -5.57
N ASN A 73 17.16 2.69 -6.12
CA ASN A 73 17.80 2.39 -7.39
C ASN A 73 18.73 1.18 -7.36
N ASP A 74 19.16 0.77 -6.18
CA ASP A 74 20.07 -0.35 -6.02
C ASP A 74 19.39 -1.68 -5.67
N ILE A 75 18.05 -1.73 -5.80
CA ILE A 75 17.31 -2.96 -5.56
C ILE A 75 17.62 -3.98 -6.65
N SER A 76 17.94 -5.20 -6.23
CA SER A 76 18.09 -6.34 -7.12
C SER A 76 16.75 -7.00 -7.33
N TYR A 77 16.24 -6.98 -8.55
CA TYR A 77 14.94 -7.57 -8.88
C TYR A 77 15.08 -9.06 -9.15
N GLU A 78 14.19 -9.83 -8.54
CA GLU A 78 14.07 -11.25 -8.88
C GLU A 78 13.26 -11.41 -10.17
N ASP A 79 13.17 -12.65 -10.68
CA ASP A 79 12.46 -12.93 -11.94
C ASP A 79 10.98 -12.56 -11.84
N SER A 80 10.41 -12.73 -10.67
CA SER A 80 9.01 -12.36 -10.40
C SER A 80 8.92 -11.67 -9.05
N TYR A 81 8.07 -10.67 -8.96
CA TYR A 81 7.92 -9.91 -7.72
C TYR A 81 6.57 -9.20 -7.71
N TRP A 82 6.15 -8.82 -6.51
CA TRP A 82 5.02 -7.92 -6.32
C TRP A 82 5.53 -6.49 -6.36
N LEU A 83 4.86 -5.65 -7.10
CA LEU A 83 5.08 -4.21 -7.07
C LEU A 83 3.83 -3.57 -6.51
N ILE A 84 3.97 -2.81 -5.42
CA ILE A 84 2.83 -2.17 -4.76
C ILE A 84 2.97 -0.67 -4.78
N ASP A 85 1.83 0.00 -4.92
CA ASP A 85 1.68 1.43 -4.67
C ASP A 85 0.66 1.56 -3.55
N PRO A 86 1.10 1.82 -2.31
CA PRO A 86 0.21 1.81 -1.16
C PRO A 86 -0.80 2.95 -1.16
N LEU A 87 -0.52 4.03 -1.85
CA LEU A 87 -1.45 5.15 -1.99
C LEU A 87 -1.13 5.89 -3.28
N ASP A 88 -1.92 5.61 -4.31
CA ASP A 88 -1.87 6.33 -5.59
C ASP A 88 -2.91 7.45 -5.55
N GLY A 89 -2.53 8.63 -6.03
CA GLY A 89 -3.41 9.79 -5.98
C GLY A 89 -3.19 10.63 -4.72
N THR A 90 -1.92 10.92 -4.40
CA THR A 90 -1.58 11.67 -3.19
C THR A 90 -2.20 13.06 -3.17
N LYS A 91 -2.26 13.72 -4.33
CA LYS A 91 -2.87 15.03 -4.47
C LYS A 91 -4.35 14.99 -4.13
N GLU A 92 -5.03 13.98 -4.63
CA GLU A 92 -6.44 13.75 -4.41
C GLU A 92 -6.74 13.43 -2.96
N PHE A 93 -5.84 12.69 -2.30
CA PHE A 93 -5.96 12.42 -0.87
C PHE A 93 -5.87 13.72 -0.07
N ILE A 94 -4.86 14.54 -0.35
CA ILE A 94 -4.65 15.83 0.36
C ILE A 94 -5.83 16.76 0.15
N ASN A 95 -6.37 16.81 -1.05
CA ASN A 95 -7.50 17.67 -1.40
C ASN A 95 -8.85 17.10 -1.00
N ARG A 96 -8.88 15.88 -0.47
CA ARG A 96 -10.09 15.19 -0.02
C ARG A 96 -11.15 15.03 -1.11
N ASN A 97 -10.72 14.78 -2.34
CA ASN A 97 -11.69 14.55 -3.42
C ASN A 97 -12.00 13.07 -3.67
N GLY A 98 -11.37 12.16 -2.92
CA GLY A 98 -11.72 10.76 -2.93
C GLY A 98 -11.14 9.94 -4.08
N ASP A 99 -10.39 10.53 -4.97
CA ASP A 99 -9.86 9.86 -6.17
C ASP A 99 -8.47 9.29 -5.92
N PHE A 100 -8.35 8.37 -4.97
CA PHE A 100 -7.09 7.68 -4.70
C PHE A 100 -7.33 6.18 -4.67
N SER A 101 -6.26 5.41 -4.80
CA SER A 101 -6.35 3.96 -4.87
C SER A 101 -5.15 3.27 -4.27
N VAL A 102 -5.29 1.96 -4.05
CA VAL A 102 -4.21 1.05 -3.67
C VAL A 102 -3.99 0.11 -4.84
N ASN A 103 -2.74 -0.07 -5.24
CA ASN A 103 -2.41 -0.91 -6.40
C ASN A 103 -1.44 -2.01 -6.02
N ILE A 104 -1.77 -3.23 -6.43
CA ILE A 104 -0.91 -4.41 -6.28
C ILE A 104 -0.75 -5.03 -7.66
N SER A 105 0.49 -5.13 -8.10
CA SER A 105 0.80 -5.70 -9.41
C SER A 105 1.79 -6.86 -9.27
N PHE A 106 1.58 -7.91 -10.03
CA PHE A 106 2.53 -9.00 -10.11
C PHE A 106 3.31 -8.88 -11.43
N ILE A 107 4.63 -8.84 -11.31
CA ILE A 107 5.50 -8.66 -12.47
C ILE A 107 6.20 -9.98 -12.81
#